data_e803358bb439fce67777144f8bf2f3bb
#
_entry.id   e803358bb439fce67777144f8bf2f3bb
#
_cell.length_a   1.000
_cell.length_b   1.000
_cell.length_c   1.000
_cell.angle_alpha   90.00
_cell.angle_beta   90.00
_cell.angle_gamma   90.00
#
_symmetry.space_group_name_H-M   'P 1'
#
loop_
_entity.id
_entity.type
_entity.pdbx_description
1 polymer ?
#
loop_
_entity_poly.entity_id
_entity_poly.type
_entity_poly.pdbx_seq_one_letter_code
_entity_poly.pdbx_strand_id
1 'polypeptide(L)'
;MATRTFDDKYPGQPFVQTDNSLESRKELSDKFLGIYNETGSQRFWQISVIFGVLFGIGLLGYFWKIFVTKDPGDFGYYAALFSFLMTTSAGAPMVAIGPRIANAHWRRSISRVAEIWTLIGTVNLIVFLPLLWVMPSLDNGRRSLVFYWEAKGDWWFPFLIKFSGHIWTTVSIITLIVLGIALLWVSVMPDLALIRDNAPDGWRKKWASRLSRGWIGSSWQWNWQRHRMGTLGALYFMMLVLTHFFISTEFLMVHVPGWIDSLYPITHAHNALQGGVATVMLTMFVVSRIGPYRHYISLDQFHGLGKLLLALSLLWFWFWFCSFMIFWYGKKPSEQAILKLFVHGPYFPVFLAEFFFVFFIPWWTMVWNPVRRSVWGPAIIAISVLIGTFLDRVRMYVSTWDVAGISADKLAANGGQFSDEYPRNMMLNMTILDDPAFDRIMIIKNFEGLPVPTSAVLPTAIDGVIILGFVSGAVFLYMMASRLIPVINIWEQKELLLYNAEVQFHRAKVKVMGKPR
;
A
#
# COMPACT_ATOMS: atom_id res chain seq x y z
N MET A 1 -7.37 -45.58 19.52
CA MET A 1 -7.51 -44.14 19.44
C MET A 1 -7.13 -43.73 18.03
N ALA A 2 -8.12 -43.46 17.20
CA ALA A 2 -7.88 -42.94 15.86
C ALA A 2 -7.21 -41.58 16.01
N THR A 3 -6.01 -41.46 15.51
CA THR A 3 -5.30 -40.16 15.35
C THR A 3 -6.21 -39.30 14.47
N ARG A 4 -6.94 -38.35 15.09
CA ARG A 4 -7.61 -37.29 14.34
C ARG A 4 -6.54 -36.66 13.47
N THR A 5 -6.63 -36.89 12.18
CA THR A 5 -5.74 -36.26 11.23
C THR A 5 -5.99 -34.76 11.34
N PHE A 6 -4.94 -33.98 11.32
CA PHE A 6 -4.98 -32.49 11.42
C PHE A 6 -5.91 -31.89 10.35
N ASP A 7 -6.20 -32.64 9.30
CA ASP A 7 -7.03 -32.29 8.15
C ASP A 7 -8.52 -32.10 8.50
N ASP A 8 -9.07 -32.86 9.48
CA ASP A 8 -10.50 -32.76 9.84
C ASP A 8 -10.80 -31.50 10.68
N LYS A 9 -9.81 -30.99 11.38
CA LYS A 9 -9.97 -29.85 12.29
C LYS A 9 -9.71 -28.48 11.61
N TYR A 10 -8.99 -28.47 10.50
CA TYR A 10 -8.55 -27.24 9.83
C TYR A 10 -8.69 -27.34 8.32
N PRO A 11 -9.91 -27.15 7.78
CA PRO A 11 -10.12 -27.10 6.35
C PRO A 11 -9.32 -25.94 5.76
N GLY A 12 -8.45 -26.21 4.82
CA GLY A 12 -7.58 -25.21 4.18
C GLY A 12 -6.10 -25.39 4.48
N GLN A 13 -5.68 -26.52 5.00
CA GLN A 13 -4.25 -26.85 5.05
C GLN A 13 -3.66 -27.03 3.66
N PRO A 14 -2.36 -26.71 3.45
CA PRO A 14 -1.74 -26.91 2.17
C PRO A 14 -1.80 -28.38 1.78
N PHE A 15 -1.94 -28.59 0.50
CA PHE A 15 -1.71 -29.89 -0.09
C PHE A 15 -0.28 -30.34 0.25
N VAL A 16 -0.15 -31.19 1.23
CA VAL A 16 1.11 -31.81 1.61
C VAL A 16 1.22 -33.11 0.83
N GLN A 17 1.97 -33.07 -0.25
CA GLN A 17 2.30 -34.27 -0.99
C GLN A 17 3.62 -34.84 -0.44
N THR A 18 3.57 -36.08 0.03
CA THR A 18 4.74 -36.82 0.50
C THR A 18 5.60 -37.35 -0.64
N ASP A 19 5.03 -37.40 -1.85
CA ASP A 19 5.67 -37.91 -3.05
C ASP A 19 6.18 -36.76 -3.95
N ASN A 20 7.50 -36.69 -4.11
CA ASN A 20 8.20 -35.73 -4.95
C ASN A 20 8.46 -36.26 -6.37
N SER A 21 7.73 -37.24 -6.81
CA SER A 21 7.88 -37.82 -8.15
C SER A 21 7.62 -36.80 -9.26
N LEU A 22 8.12 -37.05 -10.45
CA LEU A 22 7.81 -36.24 -11.64
C LEU A 22 6.32 -36.28 -11.94
N GLU A 23 5.66 -37.40 -11.63
CA GLU A 23 4.25 -37.63 -11.83
C GLU A 23 3.40 -36.68 -10.96
N SER A 24 3.73 -36.55 -9.68
CA SER A 24 3.03 -35.65 -8.78
C SER A 24 3.22 -34.17 -9.13
N ARG A 25 4.39 -33.77 -9.66
CA ARG A 25 4.63 -32.43 -10.16
C ARG A 25 3.83 -32.12 -11.43
N LYS A 26 3.65 -33.12 -12.30
CA LYS A 26 2.83 -33.01 -13.50
C LYS A 26 1.36 -32.87 -13.12
N GLU A 27 0.87 -33.74 -12.25
CA GLU A 27 -0.51 -33.69 -11.72
C GLU A 27 -0.84 -32.33 -11.10
N LEU A 28 0.07 -31.76 -10.31
CA LEU A 28 -0.07 -30.43 -9.73
C LEU A 28 -0.19 -29.35 -10.84
N SER A 29 0.62 -29.42 -11.87
CA SER A 29 0.55 -28.50 -13.00
C SER A 29 -0.78 -28.60 -13.74
N ASP A 30 -1.24 -29.82 -14.00
CA ASP A 30 -2.48 -30.07 -14.73
C ASP A 30 -3.70 -29.56 -13.94
N LYS A 31 -3.71 -29.73 -12.61
CA LYS A 31 -4.74 -29.18 -11.73
C LYS A 31 -4.78 -27.65 -11.79
N PHE A 32 -3.62 -26.97 -11.67
CA PHE A 32 -3.59 -25.51 -11.77
C PHE A 32 -3.94 -24.97 -13.16
N LEU A 33 -3.52 -25.66 -14.22
CA LEU A 33 -3.90 -25.32 -15.58
C LEU A 33 -5.40 -25.51 -15.80
N GLY A 34 -6.00 -26.57 -15.24
CA GLY A 34 -7.45 -26.77 -15.24
C GLY A 34 -8.18 -25.57 -14.64
N ILE A 35 -7.81 -25.18 -13.41
CA ILE A 35 -8.37 -24.01 -12.72
C ILE A 35 -8.20 -22.72 -13.54
N TYR A 36 -7.01 -22.50 -14.12
CA TYR A 36 -6.73 -21.33 -14.93
C TYR A 36 -7.53 -21.29 -16.24
N ASN A 37 -7.72 -22.46 -16.88
CA ASN A 37 -8.46 -22.56 -18.14
C ASN A 37 -9.97 -22.42 -17.99
N GLU A 38 -10.51 -22.68 -16.79
CA GLU A 38 -11.92 -22.43 -16.52
C GLU A 38 -12.28 -20.96 -16.76
N THR A 39 -13.43 -20.73 -17.35
CA THR A 39 -13.90 -19.37 -17.75
C THR A 39 -14.33 -18.49 -16.56
N GLY A 40 -14.29 -19.02 -15.36
CA GLY A 40 -14.82 -18.40 -14.15
C GLY A 40 -16.29 -18.74 -13.91
N SER A 41 -16.70 -18.78 -12.66
CA SER A 41 -18.09 -19.03 -12.30
C SER A 41 -18.99 -17.85 -12.68
N GLN A 42 -20.27 -18.10 -12.88
CA GLN A 42 -21.27 -17.05 -13.12
C GLN A 42 -21.23 -15.99 -11.98
N ARG A 43 -21.08 -16.43 -10.73
CA ARG A 43 -20.93 -15.52 -9.56
C ARG A 43 -19.72 -14.61 -9.67
N PHE A 44 -18.58 -15.13 -10.17
CA PHE A 44 -17.38 -14.30 -10.38
C PHE A 44 -17.68 -13.15 -11.34
N TRP A 45 -18.34 -13.41 -12.45
CA TRP A 45 -18.67 -12.38 -13.43
C TRP A 45 -19.72 -11.40 -12.91
N GLN A 46 -20.75 -11.87 -12.19
CA GLN A 46 -21.73 -10.99 -11.55
C GLN A 46 -21.05 -10.00 -10.56
N ILE A 47 -20.20 -10.51 -9.69
CA ILE A 47 -19.44 -9.67 -8.74
C ILE A 47 -18.52 -8.70 -9.48
N SER A 48 -17.84 -9.17 -10.53
CA SER A 48 -16.96 -8.32 -11.35
C SER A 48 -17.73 -7.18 -12.01
N VAL A 49 -18.93 -7.44 -12.54
CA VAL A 49 -19.79 -6.40 -13.14
C VAL A 49 -20.20 -5.39 -12.09
N ILE A 50 -20.59 -5.81 -10.88
CA ILE A 50 -20.96 -4.88 -9.79
C ILE A 50 -19.80 -3.94 -9.49
N PHE A 51 -18.58 -4.48 -9.26
CA PHE A 51 -17.42 -3.65 -8.98
C PHE A 51 -17.02 -2.78 -10.19
N GLY A 52 -17.17 -3.27 -11.41
CA GLY A 52 -16.94 -2.51 -12.62
C GLY A 52 -17.89 -1.33 -12.79
N VAL A 53 -19.19 -1.52 -12.50
CA VAL A 53 -20.20 -0.45 -12.52
C VAL A 53 -19.91 0.60 -11.45
N LEU A 54 -19.60 0.17 -10.22
CA LEU A 54 -19.23 1.09 -9.13
C LEU A 54 -17.98 1.89 -9.50
N PHE A 55 -17.00 1.27 -10.13
CA PHE A 55 -15.81 1.96 -10.64
C PHE A 55 -16.16 2.98 -11.72
N GLY A 56 -17.05 2.63 -12.67
CA GLY A 56 -17.55 3.55 -13.69
C GLY A 56 -18.22 4.78 -13.08
N ILE A 57 -19.09 4.58 -12.08
CA ILE A 57 -19.72 5.67 -11.34
C ILE A 57 -18.68 6.53 -10.61
N GLY A 58 -17.67 5.89 -9.99
CA GLY A 58 -16.54 6.59 -9.36
C GLY A 58 -15.73 7.44 -10.33
N LEU A 59 -15.51 6.96 -11.56
CA LEU A 59 -14.85 7.74 -12.62
C LEU A 59 -15.67 8.97 -13.03
N LEU A 60 -16.99 8.86 -13.09
CA LEU A 60 -17.84 10.03 -13.34
C LEU A 60 -17.72 11.06 -12.21
N GLY A 61 -17.74 10.63 -10.95
CA GLY A 61 -17.48 11.49 -9.80
C GLY A 61 -16.10 12.15 -9.84
N TYR A 62 -15.07 11.38 -10.24
CA TYR A 62 -13.71 11.86 -10.42
C TYR A 62 -13.62 13.01 -11.44
N PHE A 63 -14.20 12.84 -12.62
CA PHE A 63 -14.22 13.90 -13.63
C PHE A 63 -15.03 15.11 -13.15
N TRP A 64 -16.18 14.88 -12.52
CA TRP A 64 -16.96 15.96 -11.92
C TRP A 64 -16.10 16.78 -10.93
N LYS A 65 -15.42 16.12 -9.99
CA LYS A 65 -14.57 16.78 -8.98
C LYS A 65 -13.50 17.66 -9.64
N ILE A 66 -12.81 17.18 -10.65
CA ILE A 66 -11.72 17.89 -11.34
C ILE A 66 -12.24 19.13 -12.08
N PHE A 67 -13.38 19.02 -12.76
CA PHE A 67 -13.87 20.12 -13.61
C PHE A 67 -14.69 21.18 -12.85
N VAL A 68 -15.30 20.79 -11.73
CA VAL A 68 -16.23 21.68 -11.00
C VAL A 68 -15.59 22.29 -9.76
N THR A 69 -14.77 21.51 -9.05
CA THR A 69 -14.16 21.97 -7.79
C THR A 69 -12.90 22.80 -8.08
N LYS A 70 -12.84 24.01 -7.51
CA LYS A 70 -11.72 24.93 -7.69
C LYS A 70 -10.90 25.16 -6.43
N ASP A 71 -11.51 24.94 -5.26
CA ASP A 71 -10.86 25.16 -3.97
C ASP A 71 -9.93 23.97 -3.62
N PRO A 72 -8.63 24.23 -3.34
CA PRO A 72 -7.71 23.22 -2.87
C PRO A 72 -8.17 22.49 -1.59
N GLY A 73 -8.82 23.19 -0.67
CA GLY A 73 -9.33 22.63 0.58
C GLY A 73 -10.29 21.45 0.39
N ASP A 74 -11.07 21.51 -0.66
CA ASP A 74 -12.06 20.47 -1.01
C ASP A 74 -11.44 19.15 -1.47
N PHE A 75 -10.13 19.13 -1.79
CA PHE A 75 -9.43 17.92 -2.24
C PHE A 75 -8.92 17.03 -1.09
N GLY A 76 -9.21 17.36 0.17
CA GLY A 76 -8.73 16.60 1.33
C GLY A 76 -9.11 15.12 1.31
N TYR A 77 -10.39 14.79 1.08
CA TYR A 77 -10.86 13.40 0.95
C TYR A 77 -10.32 12.69 -0.28
N TYR A 78 -10.15 13.41 -1.36
CA TYR A 78 -9.54 12.89 -2.58
C TYR A 78 -8.06 12.52 -2.36
N ALA A 79 -7.29 13.39 -1.70
CA ALA A 79 -5.90 13.13 -1.35
C ALA A 79 -5.78 11.98 -0.33
N ALA A 80 -6.73 11.87 0.61
CA ALA A 80 -6.82 10.74 1.52
C ALA A 80 -7.05 9.41 0.79
N LEU A 81 -7.94 9.38 -0.21
CA LEU A 81 -8.15 8.21 -1.06
C LEU A 81 -6.90 7.82 -1.83
N PHE A 82 -6.23 8.79 -2.48
CA PHE A 82 -4.97 8.55 -3.17
C PHE A 82 -3.94 7.90 -2.23
N SER A 83 -3.73 8.51 -1.07
CA SER A 83 -2.79 7.99 -0.08
C SER A 83 -3.17 6.61 0.44
N PHE A 84 -4.47 6.33 0.64
CA PHE A 84 -4.97 5.01 1.04
C PHE A 84 -4.69 3.93 -0.02
N LEU A 85 -4.96 4.23 -1.29
CA LEU A 85 -4.66 3.30 -2.39
C LEU A 85 -3.16 3.05 -2.52
N MET A 86 -2.32 4.09 -2.39
CA MET A 86 -0.86 3.93 -2.34
C MET A 86 -0.42 3.08 -1.15
N THR A 87 -0.99 3.31 0.02
CA THR A 87 -0.66 2.56 1.24
C THR A 87 -1.02 1.08 1.10
N THR A 88 -2.17 0.76 0.56
CA THR A 88 -2.70 -0.61 0.50
C THR A 88 -2.14 -1.39 -0.69
N SER A 89 -2.27 -0.87 -1.91
CA SER A 89 -1.88 -1.59 -3.12
C SER A 89 -0.38 -1.63 -3.35
N ALA A 90 0.35 -0.52 -3.12
CA ALA A 90 1.79 -0.51 -3.28
C ALA A 90 2.53 -1.17 -2.10
N GLY A 91 1.91 -1.24 -0.92
CA GLY A 91 2.44 -1.99 0.22
C GLY A 91 2.28 -3.51 0.07
N ALA A 92 1.25 -3.98 -0.65
CA ALA A 92 0.92 -5.39 -0.77
C ALA A 92 2.08 -6.28 -1.30
N PRO A 93 2.84 -5.91 -2.35
CA PRO A 93 3.96 -6.72 -2.85
C PRO A 93 5.03 -7.00 -1.81
N MET A 94 5.14 -6.18 -0.76
CA MET A 94 6.11 -6.40 0.32
C MET A 94 5.87 -7.70 1.08
N VAL A 95 4.64 -8.23 1.06
CA VAL A 95 4.31 -9.54 1.62
C VAL A 95 4.99 -10.69 0.85
N ALA A 96 5.30 -10.50 -0.42
CA ALA A 96 6.10 -11.45 -1.20
C ALA A 96 7.59 -11.19 -1.04
N ILE A 97 8.00 -9.92 -1.05
CA ILE A 97 9.40 -9.47 -1.05
C ILE A 97 10.08 -9.73 0.32
N GLY A 98 9.52 -9.20 1.41
CA GLY A 98 10.11 -9.30 2.73
C GLY A 98 10.35 -10.74 3.19
N PRO A 99 9.33 -11.62 3.17
CA PRO A 99 9.50 -13.02 3.51
C PRO A 99 10.41 -13.79 2.54
N ARG A 100 10.56 -13.34 1.27
CA ARG A 100 11.52 -13.93 0.33
C ARG A 100 12.96 -13.63 0.77
N ILE A 101 13.25 -12.39 1.14
CA ILE A 101 14.56 -11.99 1.67
C ILE A 101 14.87 -12.76 2.97
N ALA A 102 13.86 -12.92 3.83
CA ALA A 102 13.98 -13.69 5.08
C ALA A 102 13.94 -15.22 4.89
N ASN A 103 13.89 -15.73 3.65
CA ASN A 103 13.79 -17.17 3.33
C ASN A 103 12.60 -17.88 4.00
N ALA A 104 11.49 -17.16 4.24
CA ALA A 104 10.29 -17.73 4.83
C ALA A 104 9.53 -18.60 3.82
N HIS A 105 9.45 -19.89 4.10
CA HIS A 105 8.88 -20.88 3.16
C HIS A 105 7.36 -20.75 3.02
N TRP A 106 6.64 -20.33 4.06
CA TRP A 106 5.18 -20.20 4.06
C TRP A 106 4.66 -19.18 3.04
N ARG A 107 5.48 -18.21 2.58
CA ARG A 107 5.09 -17.20 1.60
C ARG A 107 4.73 -17.75 0.22
N ARG A 108 5.27 -18.92 -0.17
CA ARG A 108 5.17 -19.44 -1.54
C ARG A 108 3.74 -19.53 -2.06
N SER A 109 2.80 -19.92 -1.22
CA SER A 109 1.40 -20.02 -1.61
C SER A 109 0.72 -18.67 -1.82
N ILE A 110 1.26 -17.58 -1.29
CA ILE A 110 0.62 -16.26 -1.30
C ILE A 110 1.43 -15.16 -2.02
N SER A 111 2.65 -15.46 -2.45
CA SER A 111 3.52 -14.49 -3.13
C SER A 111 2.80 -13.83 -4.33
N ARG A 112 2.16 -14.62 -5.19
CA ARG A 112 1.46 -14.09 -6.35
C ARG A 112 0.20 -13.31 -5.98
N VAL A 113 -0.52 -13.72 -4.93
CA VAL A 113 -1.67 -12.97 -4.39
C VAL A 113 -1.25 -11.55 -4.04
N ALA A 114 -0.05 -11.39 -3.47
CA ALA A 114 0.52 -10.09 -3.14
C ALA A 114 1.03 -9.33 -4.37
N GLU A 115 1.74 -10.00 -5.27
CA GLU A 115 2.37 -9.40 -6.44
C GLU A 115 1.36 -8.82 -7.46
N ILE A 116 0.18 -9.41 -7.60
CA ILE A 116 -0.87 -8.92 -8.52
C ILE A 116 -1.32 -7.49 -8.15
N TRP A 117 -1.25 -7.10 -6.88
CA TRP A 117 -1.62 -5.75 -6.45
C TRP A 117 -0.75 -4.64 -7.06
N THR A 118 0.43 -4.96 -7.59
CA THR A 118 1.27 -3.99 -8.32
C THR A 118 0.56 -3.37 -9.52
N LEU A 119 -0.35 -4.11 -10.16
CA LEU A 119 -1.09 -3.62 -11.32
C LEU A 119 -2.05 -2.48 -10.97
N ILE A 120 -2.49 -2.39 -9.71
CA ILE A 120 -3.33 -1.30 -9.22
C ILE A 120 -2.54 0.02 -9.14
N GLY A 121 -1.21 -0.04 -9.12
CA GLY A 121 -0.34 1.13 -9.18
C GLY A 121 -0.67 2.07 -10.35
N THR A 122 -1.12 1.55 -11.50
CA THR A 122 -1.53 2.37 -12.64
C THR A 122 -2.74 3.25 -12.31
N VAL A 123 -3.68 2.75 -11.49
CA VAL A 123 -4.82 3.55 -10.99
C VAL A 123 -4.32 4.62 -10.03
N ASN A 124 -3.37 4.28 -9.15
CA ASN A 124 -2.80 5.24 -8.22
C ASN A 124 -2.16 6.43 -8.95
N LEU A 125 -1.50 6.18 -10.08
CA LEU A 125 -0.96 7.26 -10.91
C LEU A 125 -2.07 8.16 -11.47
N ILE A 126 -3.17 7.58 -11.97
CA ILE A 126 -4.32 8.35 -12.50
C ILE A 126 -4.92 9.21 -11.40
N VAL A 127 -5.11 8.64 -10.21
CA VAL A 127 -5.65 9.37 -9.05
C VAL A 127 -4.67 10.45 -8.56
N PHE A 128 -3.37 10.28 -8.79
CA PHE A 128 -2.37 11.28 -8.40
C PHE A 128 -2.35 12.52 -9.31
N LEU A 129 -2.64 12.38 -10.61
CA LEU A 129 -2.49 13.47 -11.58
C LEU A 129 -3.25 14.76 -11.21
N PRO A 130 -4.52 14.73 -10.74
CA PRO A 130 -5.22 15.96 -10.33
C PRO A 130 -4.54 16.69 -9.18
N LEU A 131 -3.92 15.98 -8.26
CA LEU A 131 -3.20 16.62 -7.15
C LEU A 131 -2.02 17.47 -7.62
N LEU A 132 -1.39 17.09 -8.73
CA LEU A 132 -0.35 17.91 -9.37
C LEU A 132 -0.91 19.23 -9.90
N TRP A 133 -2.15 19.22 -10.36
CA TRP A 133 -2.82 20.42 -10.89
C TRP A 133 -3.29 21.37 -9.78
N VAL A 134 -3.78 20.81 -8.69
CA VAL A 134 -4.31 21.59 -7.56
C VAL A 134 -3.18 22.21 -6.73
N MET A 135 -2.04 21.52 -6.62
CA MET A 135 -0.88 22.02 -5.89
C MET A 135 -0.15 23.10 -6.68
N PRO A 136 0.06 24.32 -6.12
CA PRO A 136 0.80 25.37 -6.80
C PRO A 136 2.27 25.00 -7.01
N SER A 137 2.93 25.71 -7.93
CA SER A 137 4.39 25.64 -8.10
C SER A 137 5.12 26.36 -6.96
N LEU A 138 6.42 26.14 -6.81
CA LEU A 138 7.24 26.79 -5.78
C LEU A 138 7.21 28.34 -5.92
N ASP A 139 7.20 28.86 -7.15
CA ASP A 139 7.11 30.31 -7.40
C ASP A 139 5.75 30.89 -6.97
N ASN A 140 4.70 30.08 -6.99
CA ASN A 140 3.34 30.52 -6.65
C ASN A 140 2.99 30.26 -5.18
N GLY A 141 3.99 30.26 -4.31
CA GLY A 141 3.77 30.18 -2.88
C GLY A 141 3.72 28.79 -2.27
N ARG A 142 4.02 27.76 -3.05
CA ARG A 142 4.18 26.42 -2.51
C ARG A 142 5.42 26.35 -1.62
N ARG A 143 5.25 25.85 -0.40
CA ARG A 143 6.35 25.43 0.45
C ARG A 143 6.88 24.07 -0.01
N SER A 144 8.19 23.83 0.08
CA SER A 144 8.81 22.53 -0.04
C SER A 144 9.68 22.25 1.18
N LEU A 145 9.63 21.05 1.72
CA LEU A 145 10.51 20.62 2.82
C LEU A 145 11.80 19.98 2.32
N VAL A 146 11.77 19.43 1.11
CA VAL A 146 12.92 18.70 0.54
C VAL A 146 13.73 19.60 -0.39
N PHE A 147 13.07 20.43 -1.20
CA PHE A 147 13.70 21.19 -2.29
C PHE A 147 13.78 22.70 -2.02
N TYR A 148 13.66 23.12 -0.76
CA TYR A 148 13.62 24.53 -0.36
C TYR A 148 14.87 25.35 -0.77
N TRP A 149 16.00 24.69 -0.89
CA TRP A 149 17.30 25.30 -1.23
C TRP A 149 17.50 25.52 -2.73
N GLU A 150 16.71 24.85 -3.57
CA GLU A 150 16.79 24.97 -5.03
C GLU A 150 16.12 26.25 -5.54
N ALA A 151 15.22 26.85 -4.76
CA ALA A 151 14.44 28.02 -5.17
C ALA A 151 15.26 29.30 -5.41
N LYS A 152 16.55 29.35 -5.04
CA LYS A 152 17.41 30.54 -5.09
C LYS A 152 18.57 30.46 -6.09
N GLY A 153 18.73 29.35 -6.81
CA GLY A 153 19.87 29.18 -7.70
C GLY A 153 19.57 29.58 -9.14
N ASP A 154 20.49 30.22 -9.82
CA ASP A 154 20.52 30.35 -11.29
C ASP A 154 20.87 29.02 -11.92
N TRP A 155 19.89 28.10 -11.92
CA TRP A 155 20.07 26.77 -12.44
C TRP A 155 19.79 26.70 -13.95
N TRP A 156 20.48 25.80 -14.64
CA TRP A 156 20.32 25.58 -16.07
C TRP A 156 18.91 25.09 -16.46
N PHE A 157 18.10 24.60 -15.49
CA PHE A 157 16.75 24.09 -15.72
C PHE A 157 15.72 24.67 -14.74
N PRO A 158 15.28 25.92 -14.96
CA PRO A 158 14.32 26.58 -14.06
C PRO A 158 13.03 25.79 -13.83
N PHE A 159 12.58 25.04 -14.86
CA PHE A 159 11.38 24.21 -14.78
C PHE A 159 11.51 23.07 -13.74
N LEU A 160 12.67 22.42 -13.67
CA LEU A 160 12.94 21.35 -12.70
C LEU A 160 12.91 21.86 -11.27
N ILE A 161 13.36 23.07 -11.05
CA ILE A 161 13.34 23.72 -9.72
C ILE A 161 11.89 24.10 -9.36
N LYS A 162 11.24 24.82 -10.27
CA LYS A 162 9.89 25.34 -10.09
C LYS A 162 8.88 24.24 -9.72
N PHE A 163 9.03 23.06 -10.30
CA PHE A 163 8.15 21.91 -10.12
C PHE A 163 8.84 20.71 -9.45
N SER A 164 9.93 20.91 -8.71
CA SER A 164 10.72 19.82 -8.15
C SER A 164 9.89 18.85 -7.31
N GLY A 165 9.07 19.32 -6.37
CA GLY A 165 8.18 18.47 -5.60
C GLY A 165 7.17 17.66 -6.44
N HIS A 166 6.65 18.25 -7.53
CA HIS A 166 5.75 17.56 -8.48
C HIS A 166 6.49 16.49 -9.28
N ILE A 167 7.65 16.86 -9.85
CA ILE A 167 8.43 16.02 -10.76
C ILE A 167 8.97 14.80 -10.02
N TRP A 168 9.66 15.00 -8.90
CA TRP A 168 10.31 13.90 -8.19
C TRP A 168 9.33 12.95 -7.54
N THR A 169 8.20 13.45 -7.04
CA THR A 169 7.12 12.59 -6.55
C THR A 169 6.51 11.77 -7.70
N THR A 170 6.26 12.39 -8.85
CA THR A 170 5.75 11.68 -10.04
C THR A 170 6.73 10.61 -10.51
N VAL A 171 8.01 10.96 -10.64
CA VAL A 171 9.07 10.03 -11.05
C VAL A 171 9.18 8.87 -10.07
N SER A 172 9.08 9.13 -8.76
CA SER A 172 9.12 8.06 -7.75
C SER A 172 7.94 7.11 -7.85
N ILE A 173 6.72 7.62 -8.07
CA ILE A 173 5.51 6.80 -8.26
C ILE A 173 5.63 5.96 -9.54
N ILE A 174 6.03 6.56 -10.66
CA ILE A 174 6.21 5.83 -11.93
C ILE A 174 7.28 4.75 -11.78
N THR A 175 8.40 5.07 -11.15
CA THR A 175 9.49 4.10 -10.93
C THR A 175 9.03 2.95 -10.06
N LEU A 176 8.27 3.22 -8.99
CA LEU A 176 7.69 2.19 -8.13
C LEU A 176 6.75 1.26 -8.90
N ILE A 177 5.88 1.81 -9.75
CA ILE A 177 4.97 1.04 -10.61
C ILE A 177 5.76 0.17 -11.59
N VAL A 178 6.74 0.74 -12.27
CA VAL A 178 7.58 0.01 -13.24
C VAL A 178 8.34 -1.13 -12.57
N LEU A 179 8.94 -0.90 -11.40
CA LEU A 179 9.61 -1.95 -10.62
C LEU A 179 8.63 -3.04 -10.17
N GLY A 180 7.42 -2.67 -9.74
CA GLY A 180 6.39 -3.61 -9.35
C GLY A 180 5.92 -4.49 -10.50
N ILE A 181 5.65 -3.90 -11.67
CA ILE A 181 5.27 -4.63 -12.88
C ILE A 181 6.42 -5.52 -13.37
N ALA A 182 7.67 -5.04 -13.30
CA ALA A 182 8.85 -5.83 -13.67
C ALA A 182 9.02 -7.03 -12.72
N LEU A 183 8.84 -6.83 -11.41
CA LEU A 183 8.88 -7.91 -10.42
C LEU A 183 7.80 -8.96 -10.69
N LEU A 184 6.55 -8.52 -10.88
CA LEU A 184 5.44 -9.40 -11.23
C LEU A 184 5.75 -10.18 -12.52
N TRP A 185 6.22 -9.50 -13.55
CA TRP A 185 6.54 -10.15 -14.83
C TRP A 185 7.63 -11.21 -14.71
N VAL A 186 8.74 -10.93 -14.01
CA VAL A 186 9.80 -11.91 -13.75
C VAL A 186 9.27 -13.10 -12.95
N SER A 187 8.40 -12.85 -11.95
CA SER A 187 7.77 -13.89 -11.14
C SER A 187 6.83 -14.79 -11.93
N VAL A 188 6.06 -14.22 -12.87
CA VAL A 188 5.05 -14.95 -13.67
C VAL A 188 5.67 -15.74 -14.82
N MET A 189 6.86 -15.38 -15.30
CA MET A 189 7.47 -15.91 -16.52
C MET A 189 7.50 -17.45 -16.62
N PRO A 190 7.88 -18.21 -15.56
CA PRO A 190 7.86 -19.68 -15.62
C PRO A 190 6.45 -20.27 -15.77
N ASP A 191 5.46 -19.63 -15.12
CA ASP A 191 4.06 -20.07 -15.19
C ASP A 191 3.46 -19.77 -16.57
N LEU A 192 3.81 -18.64 -17.18
CA LEU A 192 3.43 -18.31 -18.56
C LEU A 192 4.02 -19.28 -19.57
N ALA A 193 5.25 -19.73 -19.36
CA ALA A 193 5.86 -20.77 -20.22
C ALA A 193 5.06 -22.09 -20.12
N LEU A 194 4.66 -22.47 -18.91
CA LEU A 194 3.82 -23.66 -18.70
C LEU A 194 2.45 -23.52 -19.41
N ILE A 195 1.83 -22.33 -19.35
CA ILE A 195 0.57 -22.05 -20.04
C ILE A 195 0.77 -22.08 -21.56
N ARG A 196 1.85 -21.48 -22.09
CA ARG A 196 2.21 -21.53 -23.52
C ARG A 196 2.26 -22.96 -24.04
N ASP A 197 2.89 -23.86 -23.27
CA ASP A 197 3.18 -25.21 -23.71
C ASP A 197 1.96 -26.15 -23.58
N ASN A 198 1.06 -25.90 -22.64
CA ASN A 198 -0.02 -26.83 -22.26
C ASN A 198 -1.44 -26.26 -22.44
N ALA A 199 -1.63 -24.95 -22.65
CA ALA A 199 -2.97 -24.40 -22.80
C ALA A 199 -3.56 -24.68 -24.19
N PRO A 200 -4.89 -24.83 -24.30
CA PRO A 200 -5.57 -24.92 -25.59
C PRO A 200 -5.35 -23.65 -26.43
N ASP A 201 -5.47 -23.80 -27.74
CA ASP A 201 -5.27 -22.67 -28.65
C ASP A 201 -6.31 -21.57 -28.40
N GLY A 202 -5.80 -20.34 -28.21
CA GLY A 202 -6.63 -19.18 -27.91
C GLY A 202 -5.81 -17.95 -27.57
N TRP A 203 -6.50 -16.87 -27.20
CA TRP A 203 -5.86 -15.60 -26.85
C TRP A 203 -4.91 -15.72 -25.64
N ARG A 204 -5.23 -16.59 -24.66
CA ARG A 204 -4.39 -16.83 -23.47
C ARG A 204 -3.04 -17.44 -23.84
N LYS A 205 -3.04 -18.44 -24.74
CA LYS A 205 -1.80 -19.05 -25.24
C LYS A 205 -0.95 -18.05 -26.02
N LYS A 206 -1.59 -17.21 -26.86
CA LYS A 206 -0.88 -16.15 -27.59
C LYS A 206 -0.26 -15.12 -26.63
N TRP A 207 -0.98 -14.71 -25.62
CA TRP A 207 -0.51 -13.80 -24.56
C TRP A 207 0.65 -14.41 -23.78
N ALA A 208 0.51 -15.64 -23.31
CA ALA A 208 1.54 -16.37 -22.59
C ALA A 208 2.80 -16.57 -23.43
N SER A 209 2.66 -16.88 -24.71
CA SER A 209 3.79 -17.03 -25.64
C SER A 209 4.61 -15.74 -25.79
N ARG A 210 3.93 -14.59 -25.89
CA ARG A 210 4.62 -13.29 -25.99
C ARG A 210 5.37 -12.91 -24.73
N LEU A 211 4.76 -13.13 -23.56
CA LEU A 211 5.31 -12.70 -22.29
C LEU A 211 6.33 -13.67 -21.68
N SER A 212 6.28 -14.95 -22.03
CA SER A 212 7.25 -15.94 -21.54
C SER A 212 8.65 -15.80 -22.16
N ARG A 213 8.81 -15.04 -23.23
CA ARG A 213 10.09 -14.70 -23.90
C ARG A 213 11.06 -15.88 -24.04
N GLY A 214 10.58 -17.00 -24.54
CA GLY A 214 11.43 -18.18 -24.77
C GLY A 214 11.94 -18.86 -23.51
N TRP A 215 11.22 -18.72 -22.39
CA TRP A 215 11.54 -19.47 -21.17
C TRP A 215 11.42 -20.97 -21.42
N ILE A 216 12.52 -21.70 -21.18
CA ILE A 216 12.62 -23.17 -21.30
C ILE A 216 12.98 -23.86 -19.99
N GLY A 217 13.23 -23.09 -18.92
CA GLY A 217 13.54 -23.63 -17.60
C GLY A 217 14.99 -24.12 -17.42
N SER A 218 15.94 -23.61 -18.22
CA SER A 218 17.36 -23.94 -18.03
C SER A 218 17.90 -23.48 -16.67
N SER A 219 18.96 -24.12 -16.17
CA SER A 219 19.60 -23.75 -14.88
C SER A 219 20.05 -22.28 -14.88
N TRP A 220 20.53 -21.77 -16.01
CA TRP A 220 20.89 -20.37 -16.17
C TRP A 220 19.69 -19.44 -16.01
N GLN A 221 18.55 -19.77 -16.65
CA GLN A 221 17.32 -18.97 -16.53
C GLN A 221 16.79 -18.94 -15.10
N TRP A 222 16.84 -20.06 -14.37
CA TRP A 222 16.45 -20.11 -12.97
C TRP A 222 17.36 -19.28 -12.08
N ASN A 223 18.68 -19.34 -12.28
CA ASN A 223 19.62 -18.50 -11.54
C ASN A 223 19.39 -17.01 -11.84
N TRP A 224 19.22 -16.67 -13.11
CA TRP A 224 18.91 -15.31 -13.54
C TRP A 224 17.59 -14.78 -12.90
N GLN A 225 16.55 -15.58 -12.87
CA GLN A 225 15.28 -15.21 -12.23
C GLN A 225 15.46 -14.94 -10.75
N ARG A 226 16.14 -15.83 -10.01
CA ARG A 226 16.40 -15.66 -8.58
C ARG A 226 17.12 -14.35 -8.28
N HIS A 227 18.17 -14.05 -9.02
CA HIS A 227 18.92 -12.80 -8.86
C HIS A 227 18.02 -11.57 -9.17
N ARG A 228 17.29 -11.58 -10.24
CA ARG A 228 16.40 -10.47 -10.58
C ARG A 228 15.26 -10.26 -9.61
N MET A 229 14.64 -11.31 -9.15
CA MET A 229 13.60 -11.19 -8.12
C MET A 229 14.15 -10.62 -6.81
N GLY A 230 15.37 -10.97 -6.43
CA GLY A 230 16.05 -10.38 -5.27
C GLY A 230 16.35 -8.89 -5.46
N THR A 231 16.99 -8.54 -6.58
CA THR A 231 17.36 -7.15 -6.90
C THR A 231 16.13 -6.25 -7.07
N LEU A 232 15.14 -6.68 -7.87
CA LEU A 232 13.90 -5.92 -8.07
C LEU A 232 13.11 -5.77 -6.77
N GLY A 233 13.10 -6.80 -5.93
CA GLY A 233 12.46 -6.72 -4.61
C GLY A 233 13.12 -5.70 -3.69
N ALA A 234 14.45 -5.68 -3.63
CA ALA A 234 15.20 -4.69 -2.85
C ALA A 234 14.96 -3.26 -3.37
N LEU A 235 15.06 -3.07 -4.69
CA LEU A 235 14.80 -1.77 -5.33
C LEU A 235 13.34 -1.32 -5.10
N TYR A 236 12.37 -2.24 -5.18
CA TYR A 236 10.97 -1.94 -4.89
C TYR A 236 10.77 -1.44 -3.47
N PHE A 237 11.39 -2.10 -2.49
CA PHE A 237 11.31 -1.66 -1.10
C PHE A 237 11.91 -0.26 -0.90
N MET A 238 13.09 -0.01 -1.46
CA MET A 238 13.72 1.30 -1.39
C MET A 238 12.85 2.40 -2.03
N MET A 239 12.28 2.10 -3.21
CA MET A 239 11.41 3.04 -3.91
C MET A 239 10.06 3.22 -3.20
N LEU A 240 9.53 2.19 -2.54
CA LEU A 240 8.32 2.32 -1.72
C LEU A 240 8.53 3.33 -0.59
N VAL A 241 9.62 3.20 0.16
CA VAL A 241 9.96 4.13 1.24
C VAL A 241 10.16 5.54 0.70
N LEU A 242 10.94 5.70 -0.38
CA LEU A 242 11.21 7.00 -1.00
C LEU A 242 9.93 7.66 -1.54
N THR A 243 9.05 6.89 -2.18
CA THR A 243 7.78 7.41 -2.70
C THR A 243 6.88 7.91 -1.57
N HIS A 244 6.76 7.14 -0.49
CA HIS A 244 6.00 7.55 0.68
C HIS A 244 6.63 8.75 1.41
N PHE A 245 7.95 8.85 1.39
CA PHE A 245 8.66 10.03 1.87
C PHE A 245 8.27 11.28 1.08
N PHE A 246 8.34 11.25 -0.26
CA PHE A 246 7.96 12.41 -1.08
C PHE A 246 6.47 12.75 -0.95
N ILE A 247 5.58 11.76 -0.93
CA ILE A 247 4.13 12.00 -0.79
C ILE A 247 3.85 12.69 0.56
N SER A 248 4.43 12.20 1.65
CA SER A 248 4.19 12.76 2.98
C SER A 248 4.79 14.14 3.16
N THR A 249 6.00 14.39 2.64
CA THR A 249 6.65 15.68 2.78
C THR A 249 6.08 16.74 1.84
N GLU A 250 5.87 16.39 0.55
CA GLU A 250 5.53 17.37 -0.50
C GLU A 250 4.04 17.52 -0.77
N PHE A 251 3.19 16.57 -0.34
CA PHE A 251 1.74 16.61 -0.57
C PHE A 251 0.90 16.57 0.71
N LEU A 252 1.55 16.57 1.87
CA LEU A 252 0.88 16.59 3.17
C LEU A 252 1.50 17.62 4.12
N MET A 253 2.73 17.40 4.59
CA MET A 253 3.35 18.22 5.64
C MET A 253 3.51 19.68 5.24
N VAL A 254 3.70 19.96 3.96
CA VAL A 254 3.84 21.32 3.42
C VAL A 254 2.60 22.20 3.64
N HIS A 255 1.44 21.61 3.82
CA HIS A 255 0.20 22.34 4.04
C HIS A 255 0.08 22.95 5.44
N VAL A 256 0.81 22.40 6.40
CA VAL A 256 0.76 22.84 7.80
C VAL A 256 1.99 23.66 8.12
N PRO A 257 1.86 24.99 8.27
CA PRO A 257 2.97 25.85 8.62
C PRO A 257 3.63 25.41 9.94
N GLY A 258 4.95 25.40 9.98
CA GLY A 258 5.71 25.01 11.17
C GLY A 258 5.80 23.51 11.44
N TRP A 259 5.12 22.65 10.67
CA TRP A 259 5.24 21.20 10.81
C TRP A 259 6.54 20.71 10.17
N ILE A 260 7.49 20.38 11.01
CA ILE A 260 8.78 19.76 10.65
C ILE A 260 8.89 18.52 11.52
N ASP A 261 8.69 17.35 10.91
CA ASP A 261 8.73 16.06 11.59
C ASP A 261 9.47 15.07 10.70
N SER A 262 10.63 14.61 11.14
CA SER A 262 11.42 13.60 10.44
C SER A 262 10.87 12.19 10.61
N LEU A 263 10.05 11.96 11.65
CA LEU A 263 9.49 10.65 11.97
C LEU A 263 8.23 10.36 11.17
N TYR A 264 7.44 11.38 10.81
CA TYR A 264 6.19 11.18 10.09
C TYR A 264 6.37 10.52 8.70
N PRO A 265 7.33 10.89 7.85
CA PRO A 265 7.58 10.20 6.58
C PRO A 265 7.87 8.70 6.74
N ILE A 266 8.59 8.33 7.80
CA ILE A 266 8.85 6.92 8.14
C ILE A 266 7.55 6.23 8.57
N THR A 267 6.74 6.89 9.38
CA THR A 267 5.41 6.40 9.79
C THR A 267 4.50 6.21 8.58
N HIS A 268 4.52 7.14 7.64
CA HIS A 268 3.76 7.05 6.40
C HIS A 268 4.17 5.84 5.54
N ALA A 269 5.47 5.57 5.42
CA ALA A 269 5.99 4.39 4.73
C ALA A 269 5.68 3.09 5.50
N HIS A 270 5.76 3.12 6.83
CA HIS A 270 5.39 2.00 7.70
C HIS A 270 3.91 1.61 7.54
N ASN A 271 3.01 2.61 7.45
CA ASN A 271 1.60 2.36 7.19
C ASN A 271 1.37 1.62 5.87
N ALA A 272 2.22 1.81 4.86
CA ALA A 272 2.16 1.03 3.62
C ALA A 272 2.49 -0.45 3.85
N LEU A 273 3.44 -0.77 4.71
CA LEU A 273 3.73 -2.16 5.07
C LEU A 273 2.55 -2.79 5.81
N GLN A 274 1.98 -2.10 6.78
CA GLN A 274 0.86 -2.58 7.58
C GLN A 274 -0.42 -2.73 6.76
N GLY A 275 -0.80 -1.71 5.99
CA GLY A 275 -1.95 -1.73 5.09
C GLY A 275 -1.80 -2.76 3.97
N GLY A 276 -0.58 -2.93 3.43
CA GLY A 276 -0.26 -3.97 2.45
C GLY A 276 -0.45 -5.38 3.00
N VAL A 277 0.03 -5.66 4.22
CA VAL A 277 -0.20 -6.96 4.90
C VAL A 277 -1.69 -7.22 5.11
N ALA A 278 -2.44 -6.22 5.59
CA ALA A 278 -3.88 -6.34 5.77
C ALA A 278 -4.62 -6.60 4.44
N THR A 279 -4.24 -5.90 3.37
CA THR A 279 -4.79 -6.09 2.02
C THR A 279 -4.57 -7.51 1.51
N VAL A 280 -3.34 -8.02 1.61
CA VAL A 280 -3.02 -9.39 1.17
C VAL A 280 -3.73 -10.43 2.03
N MET A 281 -3.81 -10.21 3.34
CA MET A 281 -4.51 -11.13 4.26
C MET A 281 -6.01 -11.24 3.94
N LEU A 282 -6.67 -10.11 3.64
CA LEU A 282 -8.07 -10.11 3.23
C LEU A 282 -8.24 -10.77 1.85
N THR A 283 -7.37 -10.44 0.89
CA THR A 283 -7.39 -11.06 -0.44
C THR A 283 -7.18 -12.57 -0.38
N MET A 284 -6.20 -13.02 0.41
CA MET A 284 -5.93 -14.42 0.66
C MET A 284 -7.14 -15.14 1.29
N PHE A 285 -7.82 -14.50 2.24
CA PHE A 285 -9.05 -15.04 2.84
C PHE A 285 -10.12 -15.24 1.77
N VAL A 286 -10.38 -14.23 0.94
CA VAL A 286 -11.38 -14.31 -0.14
C VAL A 286 -11.02 -15.42 -1.12
N VAL A 287 -9.78 -15.47 -1.60
CA VAL A 287 -9.29 -16.50 -2.54
C VAL A 287 -9.41 -17.90 -1.95
N SER A 288 -9.08 -18.07 -0.67
CA SER A 288 -9.17 -19.37 0.01
C SER A 288 -10.61 -19.84 0.25
N ARG A 289 -11.61 -18.93 0.28
CA ARG A 289 -13.01 -19.28 0.58
C ARG A 289 -13.90 -19.38 -0.64
N ILE A 290 -13.69 -18.55 -1.64
CA ILE A 290 -14.56 -18.42 -2.81
C ILE A 290 -14.01 -19.21 -4.00
N GLY A 291 -12.70 -19.39 -4.08
CA GLY A 291 -12.05 -20.02 -5.21
C GLY A 291 -11.71 -21.50 -5.02
N PRO A 292 -11.24 -22.15 -6.08
CA PRO A 292 -10.75 -23.53 -6.06
C PRO A 292 -9.42 -23.69 -5.30
N TYR A 293 -8.89 -22.61 -4.74
CA TYR A 293 -7.55 -22.55 -4.12
C TYR A 293 -7.53 -22.89 -2.63
N ARG A 294 -8.66 -23.33 -2.07
CA ARG A 294 -8.84 -23.62 -0.63
C ARG A 294 -7.76 -24.55 -0.07
N HIS A 295 -7.35 -25.55 -0.84
CA HIS A 295 -6.40 -26.56 -0.40
C HIS A 295 -4.93 -26.10 -0.46
N TYR A 296 -4.66 -24.96 -1.10
CA TYR A 296 -3.30 -24.44 -1.31
C TYR A 296 -2.91 -23.31 -0.36
N ILE A 297 -3.89 -22.72 0.33
CA ILE A 297 -3.68 -21.65 1.33
C ILE A 297 -4.00 -22.24 2.71
N SER A 298 -2.96 -22.39 3.54
CA SER A 298 -3.06 -23.03 4.85
C SER A 298 -3.16 -22.04 6.00
N LEU A 299 -3.38 -22.58 7.19
CA LEU A 299 -3.32 -21.82 8.43
C LEU A 299 -1.94 -21.20 8.70
N ASP A 300 -0.86 -21.81 8.18
CA ASP A 300 0.50 -21.30 8.39
C ASP A 300 0.69 -19.92 7.75
N GLN A 301 0.08 -19.66 6.59
CA GLN A 301 0.09 -18.36 5.95
C GLN A 301 -0.66 -17.32 6.80
N PHE A 302 -1.86 -17.66 7.29
CA PHE A 302 -2.63 -16.79 8.17
C PHE A 302 -1.88 -16.51 9.48
N HIS A 303 -1.28 -17.53 10.07
CA HIS A 303 -0.48 -17.39 11.29
C HIS A 303 0.78 -16.53 11.06
N GLY A 304 1.49 -16.76 9.96
CA GLY A 304 2.68 -15.98 9.57
C GLY A 304 2.35 -14.50 9.37
N LEU A 305 1.34 -14.21 8.56
CA LEU A 305 0.87 -12.82 8.34
C LEU A 305 0.28 -12.20 9.61
N GLY A 306 -0.42 -12.98 10.44
CA GLY A 306 -0.93 -12.49 11.72
C GLY A 306 0.16 -12.05 12.69
N LYS A 307 1.30 -12.76 12.74
CA LYS A 307 2.47 -12.32 13.51
C LYS A 307 3.08 -11.03 12.95
N LEU A 308 3.19 -10.97 11.62
CA LEU A 308 3.73 -9.79 10.96
C LEU A 308 2.82 -8.57 11.19
N LEU A 309 1.50 -8.74 11.07
CA LEU A 309 0.54 -7.67 11.31
C LEU A 309 0.59 -7.18 12.77
N LEU A 310 0.70 -8.09 13.74
CA LEU A 310 0.88 -7.73 15.14
C LEU A 310 2.14 -6.89 15.36
N ALA A 311 3.28 -7.33 14.79
CA ALA A 311 4.56 -6.60 14.91
C ALA A 311 4.45 -5.20 14.29
N LEU A 312 3.82 -5.09 13.12
CA LEU A 312 3.60 -3.78 12.47
C LEU A 312 2.64 -2.90 13.25
N SER A 313 1.60 -3.45 13.88
CA SER A 313 0.69 -2.66 14.73
C SER A 313 1.39 -2.11 15.99
N LEU A 314 2.28 -2.89 16.60
CA LEU A 314 3.11 -2.42 17.72
C LEU A 314 4.10 -1.34 17.27
N LEU A 315 4.70 -1.49 16.10
CA LEU A 315 5.63 -0.51 15.55
C LEU A 315 4.90 0.79 15.15
N TRP A 316 3.66 0.70 14.65
CA TRP A 316 2.80 1.87 14.41
C TRP A 316 2.61 2.69 15.68
N PHE A 317 2.23 2.02 16.79
CA PHE A 317 2.07 2.69 18.09
C PHE A 317 3.38 3.33 18.57
N TRP A 318 4.51 2.65 18.38
CA TRP A 318 5.81 3.18 18.74
C TRP A 318 6.12 4.48 18.00
N PHE A 319 5.93 4.54 16.69
CA PHE A 319 6.17 5.75 15.91
C PHE A 319 5.23 6.87 16.31
N TRP A 320 3.94 6.58 16.46
CA TRP A 320 2.97 7.56 16.94
C TRP A 320 3.34 8.09 18.31
N PHE A 321 3.68 7.22 19.24
CA PHE A 321 4.06 7.59 20.60
C PHE A 321 5.33 8.46 20.63
N CYS A 322 6.35 8.13 19.82
CA CYS A 322 7.56 8.91 19.71
C CYS A 322 7.29 10.32 19.17
N SER A 323 6.52 10.47 18.10
CA SER A 323 6.12 11.78 17.57
C SER A 323 5.33 12.58 18.60
N PHE A 324 4.36 11.94 19.26
CA PHE A 324 3.59 12.58 20.32
C PHE A 324 4.47 13.08 21.46
N MET A 325 5.39 12.25 21.96
CA MET A 325 6.30 12.62 23.06
C MET A 325 7.22 13.79 22.69
N ILE A 326 7.75 13.81 21.48
CA ILE A 326 8.63 14.90 21.00
C ILE A 326 7.86 16.22 21.03
N PHE A 327 6.66 16.28 20.47
CA PHE A 327 5.84 17.48 20.41
C PHE A 327 5.29 17.90 21.76
N TRP A 328 4.90 16.93 22.59
CA TRP A 328 4.40 17.20 23.93
C TRP A 328 5.47 17.74 24.88
N TYR A 329 6.69 17.18 24.80
CA TYR A 329 7.83 17.64 25.62
C TYR A 329 8.44 18.96 25.11
N GLY A 330 8.54 19.13 23.79
CA GLY A 330 9.13 20.30 23.15
C GLY A 330 8.37 21.58 23.43
N LYS A 331 7.04 21.50 23.59
CA LYS A 331 6.14 22.62 23.95
C LYS A 331 6.30 23.87 23.11
N LYS A 332 6.82 23.74 21.89
CA LYS A 332 6.87 24.86 20.97
C LYS A 332 5.47 25.21 20.49
N PRO A 333 5.10 26.48 20.34
CA PRO A 333 3.74 26.87 19.93
C PRO A 333 3.28 26.20 18.64
N SER A 334 4.14 26.09 17.64
CA SER A 334 3.84 25.39 16.38
C SER A 334 3.58 23.89 16.59
N GLU A 335 4.35 23.23 17.45
CA GLU A 335 4.19 21.80 17.75
C GLU A 335 2.90 21.54 18.55
N GLN A 336 2.55 22.44 19.47
CA GLN A 336 1.27 22.37 20.21
C GLN A 336 0.06 22.57 19.28
N ALA A 337 0.17 23.47 18.32
CA ALA A 337 -0.86 23.67 17.29
C ALA A 337 -1.06 22.41 16.44
N ILE A 338 0.01 21.70 16.08
CA ILE A 338 -0.03 20.43 15.35
C ILE A 338 -0.70 19.34 16.18
N LEU A 339 -0.36 19.20 17.48
CA LEU A 339 -1.02 18.27 18.38
C LEU A 339 -2.52 18.60 18.52
N LYS A 340 -2.87 19.89 18.62
CA LYS A 340 -4.26 20.33 18.66
C LYS A 340 -5.01 19.96 17.39
N LEU A 341 -4.39 20.14 16.23
CA LEU A 341 -4.98 19.79 14.93
C LEU A 341 -5.28 18.28 14.82
N PHE A 342 -4.30 17.43 15.16
CA PHE A 342 -4.39 16.00 14.85
C PHE A 342 -4.91 15.14 16.00
N VAL A 343 -4.76 15.57 17.26
CA VAL A 343 -5.03 14.71 18.43
C VAL A 343 -6.13 15.27 19.34
N HIS A 344 -6.22 16.59 19.50
CA HIS A 344 -7.12 17.20 20.48
C HIS A 344 -8.19 18.12 19.88
N GLY A 345 -8.15 18.37 18.57
CA GLY A 345 -9.06 19.28 17.88
C GLY A 345 -10.29 18.58 17.29
N PRO A 346 -10.86 19.13 16.23
CA PRO A 346 -12.10 18.61 15.62
C PRO A 346 -11.97 17.18 15.10
N TYR A 347 -10.75 16.73 14.82
CA TYR A 347 -10.47 15.37 14.32
C TYR A 347 -10.20 14.35 15.44
N PHE A 348 -10.35 14.72 16.73
CA PHE A 348 -10.15 13.79 17.86
C PHE A 348 -10.98 12.51 17.78
N PRO A 349 -12.28 12.52 17.41
CA PRO A 349 -13.04 11.28 17.26
C PRO A 349 -12.48 10.34 16.18
N VAL A 350 -11.96 10.90 15.08
CA VAL A 350 -11.34 10.14 14.00
C VAL A 350 -10.02 9.54 14.48
N PHE A 351 -9.21 10.30 15.23
CA PHE A 351 -8.00 9.81 15.85
C PHE A 351 -8.28 8.64 16.81
N LEU A 352 -9.29 8.78 17.66
CA LEU A 352 -9.64 7.73 18.61
C LEU A 352 -10.07 6.44 17.88
N ALA A 353 -10.91 6.57 16.86
CA ALA A 353 -11.33 5.44 16.04
C ALA A 353 -10.14 4.78 15.31
N GLU A 354 -9.27 5.59 14.71
CA GLU A 354 -8.02 5.11 14.09
C GLU A 354 -7.17 4.31 15.07
N PHE A 355 -6.91 4.87 16.27
CA PHE A 355 -6.11 4.23 17.31
C PHE A 355 -6.66 2.86 17.69
N PHE A 356 -7.99 2.75 17.81
CA PHE A 356 -8.64 1.47 18.09
C PHE A 356 -8.48 0.48 16.94
N PHE A 357 -8.73 0.89 15.71
CA PHE A 357 -8.76 0.00 14.57
C PHE A 357 -7.37 -0.41 14.07
N VAL A 358 -6.37 0.49 14.11
CA VAL A 358 -5.01 0.21 13.62
C VAL A 358 -4.15 -0.49 14.66
N PHE A 359 -4.30 -0.12 15.93
CA PHE A 359 -3.41 -0.58 16.99
C PHE A 359 -4.12 -1.45 18.03
N PHE A 360 -5.12 -0.91 18.73
CA PHE A 360 -5.66 -1.55 19.94
C PHE A 360 -6.31 -2.90 19.64
N ILE A 361 -7.20 -2.97 18.66
CA ILE A 361 -7.87 -4.21 18.25
C ILE A 361 -6.86 -5.24 17.73
N PRO A 362 -5.96 -4.92 16.77
CA PRO A 362 -4.94 -5.85 16.31
C PRO A 362 -4.03 -6.34 17.44
N TRP A 363 -3.53 -5.44 18.27
CA TRP A 363 -2.67 -5.80 19.39
C TRP A 363 -3.38 -6.74 20.36
N TRP A 364 -4.52 -6.33 20.89
CA TRP A 364 -5.24 -7.09 21.90
C TRP A 364 -5.66 -8.48 21.42
N THR A 365 -6.12 -8.57 20.19
CA THR A 365 -6.67 -9.83 19.65
C THR A 365 -5.60 -10.76 19.08
N MET A 366 -4.58 -10.20 18.41
CA MET A 366 -3.51 -11.00 17.79
C MET A 366 -2.47 -11.52 18.77
N VAL A 367 -2.43 -11.05 20.02
CA VAL A 367 -1.63 -11.67 21.09
C VAL A 367 -2.07 -13.11 21.32
N TRP A 368 -3.37 -13.40 21.16
CA TRP A 368 -3.94 -14.71 21.43
C TRP A 368 -3.67 -15.70 20.30
N ASN A 369 -3.01 -16.81 20.62
CA ASN A 369 -2.66 -17.87 19.67
C ASN A 369 -3.88 -18.46 18.95
N PRO A 370 -5.02 -18.76 19.60
CA PRO A 370 -6.21 -19.27 18.93
C PRO A 370 -6.72 -18.35 17.82
N VAL A 371 -6.66 -17.03 18.02
CA VAL A 371 -7.08 -16.05 17.01
C VAL A 371 -6.15 -16.06 15.80
N ARG A 372 -4.82 -16.01 16.03
CA ARG A 372 -3.83 -16.06 14.95
C ARG A 372 -3.83 -17.37 14.18
N ARG A 373 -4.15 -18.47 14.84
CA ARG A 373 -4.25 -19.81 14.23
C ARG A 373 -5.64 -20.15 13.72
N SER A 374 -6.42 -19.14 13.38
CA SER A 374 -7.71 -19.29 12.70
C SER A 374 -7.65 -18.62 11.33
N VAL A 375 -8.62 -18.93 10.48
CA VAL A 375 -8.76 -18.26 9.17
C VAL A 375 -9.54 -16.96 9.31
N TRP A 376 -10.56 -16.96 10.19
CA TRP A 376 -11.47 -15.82 10.39
C TRP A 376 -10.84 -14.70 11.24
N GLY A 377 -10.09 -15.06 12.30
CA GLY A 377 -9.48 -14.08 13.19
C GLY A 377 -8.61 -13.08 12.43
N PRO A 378 -7.55 -13.54 11.74
CA PRO A 378 -6.70 -12.66 10.96
C PRO A 378 -7.44 -11.87 9.87
N ALA A 379 -8.46 -12.47 9.22
CA ALA A 379 -9.25 -11.78 8.19
C ALA A 379 -10.08 -10.61 8.75
N ILE A 380 -10.76 -10.81 9.89
CA ILE A 380 -11.53 -9.75 10.54
C ILE A 380 -10.61 -8.61 10.99
N ILE A 381 -9.43 -8.96 11.51
CA ILE A 381 -8.48 -7.96 11.97
C ILE A 381 -7.84 -7.22 10.80
N ALA A 382 -7.64 -7.88 9.66
CA ALA A 382 -7.24 -7.20 8.44
C ALA A 382 -8.25 -6.12 8.01
N ILE A 383 -9.55 -6.40 8.12
CA ILE A 383 -10.60 -5.40 7.86
C ILE A 383 -10.49 -4.24 8.86
N SER A 384 -10.31 -4.54 10.16
CA SER A 384 -10.09 -3.53 11.18
C SER A 384 -8.92 -2.61 10.80
N VAL A 385 -7.76 -3.17 10.47
CA VAL A 385 -6.57 -2.40 10.09
C VAL A 385 -6.82 -1.56 8.83
N LEU A 386 -7.51 -2.09 7.83
CA LEU A 386 -7.82 -1.33 6.61
C LEU A 386 -8.74 -0.14 6.90
N ILE A 387 -9.76 -0.32 7.74
CA ILE A 387 -10.63 0.78 8.20
C ILE A 387 -9.80 1.82 8.94
N GLY A 388 -9.00 1.40 9.89
CA GLY A 388 -8.15 2.32 10.65
C GLY A 388 -7.11 3.03 9.79
N THR A 389 -6.50 2.34 8.82
CA THR A 389 -5.59 2.95 7.85
C THR A 389 -6.29 4.01 6.99
N PHE A 390 -7.54 3.77 6.60
CA PHE A 390 -8.33 4.77 5.89
C PHE A 390 -8.64 5.98 6.78
N LEU A 391 -9.02 5.77 8.03
CA LEU A 391 -9.27 6.84 9.00
C LEU A 391 -8.00 7.66 9.28
N ASP A 392 -6.83 7.03 9.37
CA ASP A 392 -5.54 7.73 9.44
C ASP A 392 -5.34 8.67 8.25
N ARG A 393 -5.60 8.19 7.03
CA ARG A 393 -5.50 9.02 5.84
C ARG A 393 -6.51 10.16 5.84
N VAL A 394 -7.75 9.90 6.25
CA VAL A 394 -8.76 10.96 6.39
C VAL A 394 -8.32 11.99 7.41
N ARG A 395 -7.93 11.57 8.61
CA ARG A 395 -7.47 12.49 9.66
C ARG A 395 -6.31 13.37 9.19
N MET A 396 -5.31 12.76 8.59
CA MET A 396 -4.10 13.49 8.20
C MET A 396 -4.32 14.38 6.97
N TYR A 397 -4.90 13.85 5.92
CA TYR A 397 -5.04 14.58 4.66
C TYR A 397 -6.17 15.59 4.69
N VAL A 398 -7.35 15.25 5.23
CA VAL A 398 -8.47 16.19 5.26
C VAL A 398 -8.13 17.40 6.13
N SER A 399 -7.56 17.19 7.31
CA SER A 399 -7.19 18.31 8.18
C SER A 399 -6.10 19.22 7.61
N THR A 400 -5.10 18.65 6.94
CA THR A 400 -4.00 19.44 6.36
C THR A 400 -4.44 20.22 5.12
N TRP A 401 -5.27 19.61 4.27
CA TRP A 401 -5.80 20.27 3.08
C TRP A 401 -6.83 21.35 3.44
N ASP A 402 -7.58 21.17 4.52
CA ASP A 402 -8.46 22.20 5.09
C ASP A 402 -7.65 23.42 5.59
N VAL A 403 -6.55 23.20 6.27
CA VAL A 403 -5.61 24.28 6.65
C VAL A 403 -5.08 25.00 5.42
N ALA A 404 -4.76 24.29 4.34
CA ALA A 404 -4.34 24.90 3.09
C ALA A 404 -5.44 25.76 2.45
N GLY A 405 -6.68 25.31 2.46
CA GLY A 405 -7.86 26.04 1.98
C GLY A 405 -8.09 27.33 2.77
N ILE A 406 -8.16 27.24 4.10
CA ILE A 406 -8.30 28.42 4.99
C ILE A 406 -7.19 29.45 4.73
N SER A 407 -5.98 28.99 4.48
CA SER A 407 -4.84 29.86 4.21
C SER A 407 -4.97 30.56 2.86
N ALA A 408 -5.46 29.87 1.83
CA ALA A 408 -5.72 30.43 0.52
C ALA A 408 -6.82 31.50 0.57
N ASP A 409 -7.90 31.26 1.31
CA ASP A 409 -9.02 32.19 1.49
C ASP A 409 -8.57 33.47 2.19
N LYS A 410 -7.78 33.37 3.24
CA LYS A 410 -7.19 34.54 3.92
C LYS A 410 -6.29 35.34 3.03
N LEU A 411 -5.48 34.69 2.19
CA LEU A 411 -4.66 35.37 1.21
C LEU A 411 -5.51 36.10 0.17
N ALA A 412 -6.55 35.47 -0.35
CA ALA A 412 -7.48 36.08 -1.30
C ALA A 412 -8.23 37.27 -0.69
N ALA A 413 -8.71 37.14 0.55
CA ALA A 413 -9.39 38.22 1.28
C ALA A 413 -8.49 39.45 1.50
N ASN A 414 -7.17 39.25 1.59
CA ASN A 414 -6.17 40.34 1.73
C ASN A 414 -5.66 40.85 0.37
N GLY A 415 -6.38 40.62 -0.72
CA GLY A 415 -5.99 41.09 -2.06
C GLY A 415 -4.71 40.48 -2.61
N GLY A 416 -4.39 39.25 -2.19
CA GLY A 416 -3.17 38.54 -2.59
C GLY A 416 -1.93 38.98 -1.80
N GLN A 417 -2.09 39.79 -0.77
CA GLN A 417 -1.00 40.20 0.13
C GLN A 417 -1.14 39.47 1.48
N PHE A 418 -0.01 38.97 1.97
CA PHE A 418 0.01 38.42 3.34
C PHE A 418 -0.07 39.59 4.33
N SER A 419 -1.01 39.49 5.29
CA SER A 419 -1.07 40.41 6.42
C SER A 419 0.12 40.16 7.37
N ASP A 420 0.42 41.14 8.21
CA ASP A 420 1.45 40.97 9.27
C ASP A 420 1.09 39.83 10.23
N GLU A 421 -0.19 39.45 10.34
CA GLU A 421 -0.70 38.34 11.11
C GLU A 421 -0.34 36.95 10.50
N TYR A 422 -0.12 36.94 9.18
CA TYR A 422 0.38 35.78 8.42
C TYR A 422 1.65 36.19 7.70
N PRO A 423 2.80 36.09 8.35
CA PRO A 423 4.05 36.48 7.72
C PRO A 423 4.26 35.63 6.46
N ARG A 424 4.49 36.37 5.36
CA ARG A 424 4.73 35.83 4.02
C ARG A 424 5.67 34.63 4.01
N ASN A 425 6.60 34.59 4.93
CA ASN A 425 7.62 33.58 5.11
C ASN A 425 7.06 32.24 5.65
N MET A 426 5.87 32.20 6.23
CA MET A 426 5.28 30.97 6.75
C MET A 426 4.60 30.13 5.71
N MET A 427 3.99 30.76 4.72
CA MET A 427 3.32 30.03 3.64
C MET A 427 4.20 29.88 2.40
N LEU A 428 4.95 30.93 2.07
CA LEU A 428 5.75 30.96 0.86
C LEU A 428 7.08 30.27 1.00
N ASN A 429 7.73 30.40 2.12
CA ASN A 429 9.08 29.90 2.22
C ASN A 429 9.62 29.92 3.64
N MET A 430 9.71 28.77 4.24
CA MET A 430 10.86 28.55 5.12
C MET A 430 12.18 28.49 4.31
N THR A 431 12.15 28.89 3.08
CA THR A 431 13.22 28.86 2.09
C THR A 431 14.00 30.10 1.99
N ILE A 432 13.66 31.17 2.68
CA ILE A 432 14.48 32.36 2.59
C ILE A 432 15.70 32.16 3.45
N LEU A 433 16.68 31.59 2.81
CA LEU A 433 18.02 31.38 3.34
C LEU A 433 18.82 32.69 3.49
N ASP A 434 18.24 33.83 3.14
CA ASP A 434 18.91 35.12 3.37
C ASP A 434 18.78 35.61 4.80
N ASP A 435 17.78 35.06 5.53
CA ASP A 435 17.70 35.32 6.95
C ASP A 435 18.57 34.34 7.73
N PRO A 436 19.40 34.81 8.68
CA PRO A 436 20.13 33.93 9.57
C PRO A 436 19.19 32.91 10.23
N ALA A 437 19.68 31.73 10.52
CA ALA A 437 18.87 30.66 11.18
C ALA A 437 18.20 31.14 12.48
N PHE A 438 18.69 32.22 13.05
CA PHE A 438 18.16 32.90 14.22
C PHE A 438 16.82 33.60 13.95
N ASP A 439 16.63 34.24 12.79
CA ASP A 439 15.37 34.92 12.45
C ASP A 439 14.25 33.94 12.16
N ARG A 440 14.57 32.77 11.65
CA ARG A 440 13.59 31.66 11.51
C ARG A 440 13.01 31.21 12.85
N ILE A 441 13.87 31.14 13.88
CA ILE A 441 13.43 30.78 15.25
C ILE A 441 12.54 31.88 15.81
N MET A 442 12.81 33.13 15.51
CA MET A 442 12.01 34.28 15.92
C MET A 442 10.65 34.31 15.22
N ILE A 443 10.60 34.05 13.92
CA ILE A 443 9.34 33.94 13.16
C ILE A 443 8.47 32.80 13.72
N ILE A 444 9.06 31.64 14.04
CA ILE A 444 8.36 30.52 14.67
C ILE A 444 7.92 30.87 16.10
N LYS A 445 8.70 31.65 16.86
CA LYS A 445 8.35 32.09 18.22
C LYS A 445 7.19 33.09 18.26
N ASN A 446 7.11 33.98 17.26
CA ASN A 446 6.04 34.96 17.15
C ASN A 446 4.78 34.40 16.46
N PHE A 447 4.77 33.13 16.12
CA PHE A 447 3.63 32.47 15.51
C PHE A 447 2.57 32.15 16.57
N GLU A 448 1.62 33.04 16.73
CA GLU A 448 0.54 32.88 17.72
C GLU A 448 -0.61 31.98 17.26
N GLY A 449 -0.58 31.42 16.07
CA GLY A 449 -1.67 30.50 15.72
C GLY A 449 -1.65 29.89 14.33
N LEU A 450 -1.47 28.58 14.29
CA LEU A 450 -1.96 27.78 13.18
C LEU A 450 -3.48 28.03 13.08
N PRO A 451 -4.04 28.29 11.90
CA PRO A 451 -5.48 28.27 11.71
C PRO A 451 -6.00 26.84 11.92
N VAL A 452 -6.25 26.51 13.18
CA VAL A 452 -6.86 25.22 13.52
C VAL A 452 -8.34 25.33 13.16
N PRO A 453 -8.89 24.45 12.30
CA PRO A 453 -10.29 24.41 11.99
C PRO A 453 -11.13 24.27 13.26
N THR A 454 -12.24 24.95 13.34
CA THR A 454 -13.19 24.88 14.48
C THR A 454 -14.06 23.64 14.40
N SER A 455 -14.26 23.08 13.20
CA SER A 455 -15.06 21.89 12.95
C SER A 455 -14.33 20.97 11.97
N ALA A 456 -14.59 19.66 12.05
CA ALA A 456 -14.11 18.72 11.07
C ALA A 456 -14.86 18.85 9.74
N VAL A 457 -14.14 18.81 8.64
CA VAL A 457 -14.75 18.76 7.30
C VAL A 457 -15.35 17.37 7.09
N LEU A 458 -16.64 17.33 6.73
CA LEU A 458 -17.35 16.09 6.43
C LEU A 458 -17.25 15.77 4.93
N PRO A 459 -17.26 14.48 4.55
CA PRO A 459 -17.23 14.10 3.15
C PRO A 459 -18.49 14.55 2.42
N THR A 460 -18.34 15.09 1.23
CA THR A 460 -19.47 15.33 0.32
C THR A 460 -19.95 14.02 -0.29
N ALA A 461 -21.17 14.01 -0.84
CA ALA A 461 -21.68 12.83 -1.56
C ALA A 461 -20.76 12.42 -2.71
N ILE A 462 -20.15 13.39 -3.39
CA ILE A 462 -19.19 13.15 -4.49
C ILE A 462 -17.92 12.47 -3.96
N ASP A 463 -17.39 12.90 -2.82
CA ASP A 463 -16.24 12.25 -2.20
C ASP A 463 -16.53 10.78 -1.87
N GLY A 464 -17.72 10.51 -1.32
CA GLY A 464 -18.19 9.15 -1.06
C GLY A 464 -18.27 8.28 -2.32
N VAL A 465 -18.80 8.84 -3.41
CA VAL A 465 -18.87 8.16 -4.72
C VAL A 465 -17.47 7.86 -5.28
N ILE A 466 -16.54 8.81 -5.19
CA ILE A 466 -15.17 8.64 -5.67
C ILE A 466 -14.46 7.56 -4.84
N ILE A 467 -14.55 7.62 -3.52
CA ILE A 467 -13.91 6.65 -2.61
C ILE A 467 -14.42 5.25 -2.89
N LEU A 468 -15.74 5.06 -2.88
CA LEU A 468 -16.36 3.76 -3.15
C LEU A 468 -15.99 3.25 -4.55
N GLY A 469 -16.00 4.14 -5.55
CA GLY A 469 -15.71 3.80 -6.93
C GLY A 469 -14.28 3.33 -7.13
N PHE A 470 -13.28 4.05 -6.61
CA PHE A 470 -11.88 3.66 -6.80
C PHE A 470 -11.44 2.46 -5.96
N VAL A 471 -11.99 2.29 -4.76
CA VAL A 471 -11.78 1.06 -3.98
C VAL A 471 -12.40 -0.14 -4.72
N SER A 472 -13.60 0.01 -5.27
CA SER A 472 -14.24 -1.00 -6.12
C SER A 472 -13.43 -1.25 -7.39
N GLY A 473 -12.87 -0.21 -7.99
CA GLY A 473 -11.99 -0.28 -9.15
C GLY A 473 -10.72 -1.09 -8.89
N ALA A 474 -10.10 -0.91 -7.72
CA ALA A 474 -8.94 -1.71 -7.31
C ALA A 474 -9.29 -3.21 -7.23
N VAL A 475 -10.43 -3.55 -6.61
CA VAL A 475 -10.92 -4.93 -6.54
C VAL A 475 -11.26 -5.47 -7.92
N PHE A 476 -11.97 -4.69 -8.75
CA PHE A 476 -12.30 -5.07 -10.13
C PHE A 476 -11.07 -5.40 -10.96
N LEU A 477 -10.06 -4.52 -10.94
CA LEU A 477 -8.82 -4.73 -11.68
C LEU A 477 -8.03 -5.93 -11.16
N TYR A 478 -8.02 -6.16 -9.85
CA TYR A 478 -7.44 -7.37 -9.28
C TYR A 478 -8.15 -8.62 -9.79
N MET A 479 -9.49 -8.63 -9.82
CA MET A 479 -10.30 -9.72 -10.37
C MET A 479 -9.99 -9.96 -11.86
N MET A 480 -9.87 -8.90 -12.66
CA MET A 480 -9.50 -9.03 -14.08
C MET A 480 -8.07 -9.56 -14.24
N ALA A 481 -7.12 -9.06 -13.46
CA ALA A 481 -5.74 -9.54 -13.46
C ALA A 481 -5.64 -11.02 -13.10
N SER A 482 -6.48 -11.51 -12.18
CA SER A 482 -6.54 -12.92 -11.80
C SER A 482 -6.97 -13.86 -12.94
N ARG A 483 -7.58 -13.32 -14.00
CA ARG A 483 -7.94 -14.06 -15.22
C ARG A 483 -6.82 -14.07 -16.27
N LEU A 484 -5.89 -13.13 -16.18
CA LEU A 484 -4.73 -13.04 -17.06
C LEU A 484 -3.53 -13.83 -16.52
N ILE A 485 -3.39 -13.86 -15.20
CA ILE A 485 -2.23 -14.39 -14.49
C ILE A 485 -2.73 -15.38 -13.42
N PRO A 486 -2.13 -16.57 -13.29
CA PRO A 486 -2.47 -17.50 -12.20
C PRO A 486 -2.30 -16.84 -10.83
N VAL A 487 -3.32 -16.92 -9.99
CA VAL A 487 -3.33 -16.28 -8.65
C VAL A 487 -2.33 -16.92 -7.69
N ILE A 488 -2.01 -18.20 -7.90
CA ILE A 488 -1.00 -18.92 -7.14
C ILE A 488 0.18 -19.25 -8.04
N ASN A 489 1.40 -19.09 -7.54
CA ASN A 489 2.64 -19.44 -8.24
C ASN A 489 2.74 -20.96 -8.42
N ILE A 490 2.61 -21.46 -9.64
CA ILE A 490 2.68 -22.90 -9.93
C ILE A 490 4.11 -23.41 -9.66
N TRP A 491 5.12 -22.67 -10.09
CA TRP A 491 6.52 -23.07 -9.89
C TRP A 491 6.93 -23.06 -8.41
N GLU A 492 6.47 -22.08 -7.61
CA GLU A 492 6.72 -22.06 -6.16
C GLU A 492 5.97 -23.19 -5.42
N GLN A 493 4.78 -23.58 -5.88
CA GLN A 493 4.08 -24.75 -5.35
C GLN A 493 4.83 -26.05 -5.65
N LYS A 494 5.38 -26.20 -6.86
CA LYS A 494 6.26 -27.35 -7.18
C LYS A 494 7.52 -27.38 -6.30
N GLU A 495 8.08 -26.21 -5.99
CA GLU A 495 9.19 -26.09 -5.08
C GLU A 495 8.80 -26.50 -3.65
N LEU A 496 7.58 -26.18 -3.19
CA LEU A 496 7.07 -26.64 -1.89
C LEU A 496 7.05 -28.17 -1.75
N LEU A 497 6.77 -28.90 -2.81
CA LEU A 497 6.83 -30.36 -2.78
C LEU A 497 8.22 -30.90 -2.41
N LEU A 498 9.28 -30.15 -2.74
CA LEU A 498 10.67 -30.51 -2.39
C LEU A 498 10.99 -30.26 -0.90
N TYR A 499 10.30 -29.28 -0.29
CA TYR A 499 10.57 -28.88 1.09
C TYR A 499 9.70 -29.60 2.13
N ASN A 500 8.58 -30.17 1.72
CA ASN A 500 7.61 -30.82 2.61
C ASN A 500 7.74 -32.34 2.56
N ALA A 501 8.93 -32.89 2.81
CA ALA A 501 9.09 -34.31 3.00
C ALA A 501 8.63 -34.71 4.42
N GLU A 502 7.69 -35.64 4.53
CA GLU A 502 7.36 -36.27 5.80
C GLU A 502 8.31 -37.46 6.02
N VAL A 503 9.04 -37.45 7.13
CA VAL A 503 9.86 -38.58 7.55
C VAL A 503 9.24 -39.17 8.82
N GLN A 504 9.05 -40.48 8.81
CA GLN A 504 8.57 -41.18 9.99
C GLN A 504 9.73 -41.42 10.96
N PHE A 505 9.72 -40.77 12.10
CA PHE A 505 10.59 -41.00 13.22
C PHE A 505 9.86 -41.85 14.27
N HIS A 506 10.18 -43.11 14.35
CA HIS A 506 9.51 -44.07 15.26
C HIS A 506 7.99 -44.04 15.15
N ARG A 507 7.32 -43.44 16.14
CA ARG A 507 5.85 -43.37 16.23
C ARG A 507 5.28 -42.04 15.73
N ALA A 508 6.12 -41.07 15.36
CA ALA A 508 5.67 -39.74 14.92
C ALA A 508 6.09 -39.48 13.48
N LYS A 509 5.17 -38.96 12.67
CA LYS A 509 5.48 -38.37 11.37
C LYS A 509 5.91 -36.92 11.59
N VAL A 510 7.12 -36.61 11.22
CA VAL A 510 7.70 -35.27 11.33
C VAL A 510 7.94 -34.70 9.94
N LYS A 511 7.45 -33.49 9.69
CA LYS A 511 7.81 -32.74 8.48
C LYS A 511 9.27 -32.31 8.58
N VAL A 512 10.10 -32.87 7.73
CA VAL A 512 11.49 -32.44 7.59
C VAL A 512 11.57 -31.48 6.42
N MET A 513 11.85 -30.22 6.71
CA MET A 513 12.15 -29.25 5.66
C MET A 513 13.52 -29.57 5.07
N GLY A 514 13.52 -30.23 3.93
CA GLY A 514 14.75 -30.44 3.17
C GLY A 514 15.32 -29.11 2.71
N LYS A 515 16.58 -28.86 2.96
CA LYS A 515 17.31 -27.77 2.32
C LYS A 515 17.63 -28.23 0.88
N PRO A 516 17.16 -27.56 -0.20
CA PRO A 516 17.66 -27.89 -1.51
C PRO A 516 19.15 -27.56 -1.54
N ARG A 517 19.92 -28.51 -2.05
CA ARG A 517 21.33 -28.30 -2.36
C ARG A 517 21.53 -27.43 -3.58
#